data_11f18156242abcdf5ae42658576f3e0e
#
_entry.id   11f18156242abcdf5ae42658576f3e0e
#
_cell.length_a   1.000
_cell.length_b   1.000
_cell.length_c   1.000
_cell.angle_alpha   90.00
_cell.angle_beta   90.00
_cell.angle_gamma   90.00
#
_symmetry.space_group_name_H-M   'P 1'
#
loop_
_entity.id
_entity.type
_entity.pdbx_description
1 polymer ?
#
loop_
_entity_poly.entity_id
_entity_poly.type
_entity_poly.pdbx_seq_one_letter_code
_entity_poly.pdbx_strand_id
1 'polypeptide(L)'
;ANYRPISNLQTVSKIVERLFLSRIIAHVEQAPSFNRLQSAYRRGHSTETALLRLSNDIYTSADNKSRTLLIQLDLSAAFDTIDSRTLFARLERSFGLSGTVLSWIRSCVDGRRQFVRLGLFKSNATVCKSVLGPMLFSLYVAPIADVIKPFNVQHAQYADDTQLYIALDGANSRRAMDDCFNAVHRWFTLNGLSLNPDKSEAIVVGTGARQRQEGEISTVALGGHSIPVSKAVRTLGVTMDST
;
A
#
# COMPACT_ATOMS: atom_id res chain seq x y z
N ALA A 1 3.34 -23.77 -2.34
CA ALA A 1 3.59 -22.82 -3.43
C ALA A 1 2.35 -21.93 -3.58
N ASN A 2 2.48 -20.63 -3.34
CA ASN A 2 1.37 -19.68 -3.48
C ASN A 2 1.29 -19.22 -4.94
N TYR A 3 0.41 -19.84 -5.73
CA TYR A 3 0.12 -19.35 -7.07
C TYR A 3 -0.82 -18.13 -6.99
N ARG A 4 -0.41 -17.02 -7.59
CA ARG A 4 -1.29 -15.87 -7.79
C ARG A 4 -2.02 -16.06 -9.13
N PRO A 5 -3.36 -16.21 -9.14
CA PRO A 5 -4.09 -16.37 -10.40
C PRO A 5 -4.01 -15.05 -11.20
N ILE A 6 -3.62 -15.15 -12.47
CA ILE A 6 -3.60 -14.02 -13.39
C ILE A 6 -4.80 -14.14 -14.32
N SER A 7 -5.67 -13.14 -14.30
CA SER A 7 -6.82 -13.07 -15.20
C SER A 7 -6.41 -12.71 -16.62
N ASN A 8 -6.65 -13.58 -17.56
CA ASN A 8 -6.39 -13.30 -18.98
C ASN A 8 -7.65 -12.71 -19.64
N LEU A 9 -7.82 -11.41 -19.52
CA LEU A 9 -8.91 -10.69 -20.16
C LEU A 9 -8.72 -10.64 -21.69
N GLN A 10 -9.83 -10.59 -22.43
CA GLN A 10 -9.81 -10.37 -23.87
C GLN A 10 -9.14 -9.01 -24.20
N THR A 11 -8.42 -8.96 -25.32
CA THR A 11 -7.67 -7.78 -25.74
C THR A 11 -8.55 -6.53 -25.84
N VAL A 12 -9.77 -6.67 -26.39
CA VAL A 12 -10.73 -5.57 -26.50
C VAL A 12 -11.10 -5.01 -25.11
N SER A 13 -11.36 -5.86 -24.12
CA SER A 13 -11.64 -5.42 -22.75
C SER A 13 -10.46 -4.64 -22.16
N LYS A 14 -9.24 -5.11 -22.38
CA LYS A 14 -8.02 -4.42 -21.92
C LYS A 14 -7.87 -3.03 -22.54
N ILE A 15 -8.15 -2.91 -23.83
CA ILE A 15 -8.10 -1.62 -24.54
C ILE A 15 -9.15 -0.65 -24.00
N VAL A 16 -10.40 -1.09 -23.87
CA VAL A 16 -11.50 -0.26 -23.36
C VAL A 16 -11.22 0.20 -21.93
N GLU A 17 -10.78 -0.70 -21.05
CA GLU A 17 -10.44 -0.35 -19.66
C GLU A 17 -9.27 0.65 -19.59
N ARG A 18 -8.24 0.50 -20.43
CA ARG A 18 -7.13 1.47 -20.52
C ARG A 18 -7.56 2.84 -21.03
N LEU A 19 -8.42 2.90 -22.06
CA LEU A 19 -8.98 4.14 -22.57
C LEU A 19 -9.83 4.85 -21.51
N PHE A 20 -10.60 4.08 -20.75
CA PHE A 20 -11.37 4.63 -19.64
C PHE A 20 -10.43 5.21 -18.57
N LEU A 21 -9.42 4.44 -18.14
CA LEU A 21 -8.43 4.91 -17.16
C LEU A 21 -7.76 6.20 -17.59
N SER A 22 -7.33 6.31 -18.86
CA SER A 22 -6.67 7.51 -19.36
C SER A 22 -7.54 8.76 -19.28
N ARG A 23 -8.86 8.62 -19.27
CA ARG A 23 -9.82 9.72 -19.17
C ARG A 23 -10.14 10.12 -17.75
N ILE A 24 -10.21 9.16 -16.82
CA ILE A 24 -10.60 9.46 -15.43
C ILE A 24 -9.41 9.81 -14.54
N ILE A 25 -8.18 9.42 -14.91
CA ILE A 25 -7.02 9.54 -14.03
C ILE A 25 -6.77 11.00 -13.59
N ALA A 26 -6.87 11.95 -14.50
CA ALA A 26 -6.67 13.36 -14.19
C ALA A 26 -7.70 13.89 -13.18
N HIS A 27 -8.97 13.45 -13.29
CA HIS A 27 -10.02 13.81 -12.34
C HIS A 27 -9.74 13.20 -10.96
N VAL A 28 -9.37 11.92 -10.93
CA VAL A 28 -9.08 11.20 -9.69
C VAL A 28 -7.87 11.78 -8.95
N GLU A 29 -6.79 12.10 -9.68
CA GLU A 29 -5.58 12.68 -9.09
C GLU A 29 -5.78 14.09 -8.55
N GLN A 30 -6.81 14.81 -9.01
CA GLN A 30 -7.16 16.14 -8.50
C GLN A 30 -8.06 16.08 -7.25
N ALA A 31 -8.68 14.93 -6.96
CA ALA A 31 -9.55 14.78 -5.81
C ALA A 31 -8.79 15.04 -4.49
N PRO A 32 -9.38 15.77 -3.52
CA PRO A 32 -8.75 16.00 -2.21
C PRO A 32 -8.43 14.69 -1.46
N SER A 33 -9.25 13.67 -1.65
CA SER A 33 -9.09 12.35 -1.04
C SER A 33 -8.02 11.48 -1.69
N PHE A 34 -7.37 11.97 -2.76
CA PHE A 34 -6.31 11.20 -3.42
C PHE A 34 -5.03 11.20 -2.58
N ASN A 35 -4.55 10.02 -2.23
CA ASN A 35 -3.29 9.91 -1.49
C ASN A 35 -2.09 10.27 -2.38
N ARG A 36 -1.52 11.46 -2.16
CA ARG A 36 -0.36 11.99 -2.90
C ARG A 36 0.91 11.15 -2.70
N LEU A 37 0.95 10.33 -1.65
CA LEU A 37 2.07 9.47 -1.29
C LEU A 37 1.97 8.06 -1.90
N GLN A 38 0.87 7.76 -2.61
CA GLN A 38 0.76 6.58 -3.46
C GLN A 38 1.47 6.84 -4.79
N SER A 39 2.52 6.06 -5.06
CA SER A 39 3.35 6.21 -6.27
C SER A 39 2.97 5.24 -7.40
N ALA A 40 2.34 4.12 -7.08
CA ALA A 40 1.97 3.13 -8.10
C ALA A 40 0.83 3.63 -9.00
N TYR A 41 0.86 3.19 -10.26
CA TYR A 41 -0.18 3.44 -11.28
C TYR A 41 -0.37 4.92 -11.63
N ARG A 42 0.62 5.74 -11.37
CA ARG A 42 0.63 7.18 -11.65
C ARG A 42 1.63 7.53 -12.75
N ARG A 43 1.25 8.47 -13.59
CA ARG A 43 2.15 9.00 -14.62
C ARG A 43 3.31 9.76 -13.96
N GLY A 44 4.54 9.51 -14.43
CA GLY A 44 5.74 10.15 -13.90
C GLY A 44 6.21 9.62 -12.55
N HIS A 45 5.61 8.52 -12.05
CA HIS A 45 6.02 7.83 -10.83
C HIS A 45 6.47 6.42 -11.15
N SER A 46 7.48 5.95 -10.45
CA SER A 46 8.05 4.61 -10.57
C SER A 46 8.52 4.10 -9.21
N THR A 47 9.02 2.87 -9.16
CA THR A 47 9.69 2.34 -7.97
C THR A 47 10.89 3.17 -7.58
N GLU A 48 11.66 3.63 -8.58
CA GLU A 48 12.85 4.48 -8.36
C GLU A 48 12.49 5.82 -7.74
N THR A 49 11.43 6.49 -8.24
CA THR A 49 11.01 7.79 -7.68
C THR A 49 10.43 7.64 -6.27
N ALA A 50 9.77 6.52 -5.98
CA ALA A 50 9.29 6.22 -4.63
C ALA A 50 10.45 5.97 -3.67
N LEU A 51 11.45 5.17 -4.09
CA LEU A 51 12.66 4.91 -3.31
C LEU A 51 13.49 6.19 -3.11
N LEU A 52 13.66 7.02 -4.14
CA LEU A 52 14.39 8.28 -4.04
C LEU A 52 13.77 9.19 -2.97
N ARG A 53 12.46 9.28 -2.92
CA ARG A 53 11.76 10.04 -1.90
C ARG A 53 12.01 9.48 -0.50
N LEU A 54 11.80 8.16 -0.32
CA LEU A 54 12.03 7.49 0.97
C LEU A 54 13.48 7.68 1.44
N SER A 55 14.45 7.49 0.54
CA SER A 55 15.87 7.69 0.84
C SER A 55 16.18 9.14 1.21
N ASN A 56 15.61 10.10 0.50
CA ASN A 56 15.79 11.53 0.83
C ASN A 56 15.30 11.85 2.23
N ASP A 57 14.15 11.33 2.64
CA ASP A 57 13.59 11.57 3.98
C ASP A 57 14.47 10.91 5.07
N ILE A 58 15.00 9.71 4.80
CA ILE A 58 15.94 9.01 5.70
C ILE A 58 17.26 9.79 5.82
N TYR A 59 17.83 10.25 4.71
CA TYR A 59 19.08 11.02 4.73
C TYR A 59 18.88 12.35 5.44
N THR A 60 17.75 13.03 5.23
CA THR A 60 17.42 14.26 5.96
C THR A 60 17.37 14.02 7.47
N SER A 61 16.81 12.88 7.91
CA SER A 61 16.83 12.50 9.33
C SER A 61 18.26 12.24 9.82
N ALA A 62 19.10 11.57 9.01
CA ALA A 62 20.48 11.29 9.35
C ALA A 62 21.34 12.56 9.45
N ASP A 63 21.13 13.54 8.56
CA ASP A 63 21.78 14.85 8.59
C ASP A 63 21.41 15.61 9.88
N ASN A 64 20.18 15.48 10.35
CA ASN A 64 19.69 15.97 11.63
C ASN A 64 20.14 15.11 12.83
N LYS A 65 21.09 14.19 12.61
CA LYS A 65 21.64 13.28 13.62
C LYS A 65 20.59 12.37 14.29
N SER A 66 19.51 12.04 13.59
CA SER A 66 18.47 11.11 14.05
C SER A 66 18.57 9.79 13.31
N ARG A 67 18.10 8.70 13.96
CA ARG A 67 17.86 7.42 13.30
C ARG A 67 16.43 7.39 12.79
N THR A 68 16.16 6.64 11.74
CA THR A 68 14.81 6.44 11.22
C THR A 68 14.35 5.02 11.49
N LEU A 69 13.22 4.86 12.16
CA LEU A 69 12.50 3.59 12.23
C LEU A 69 11.61 3.51 10.99
N LEU A 70 11.83 2.50 10.17
CA LEU A 70 11.02 2.16 9.00
C LEU A 70 10.33 0.83 9.24
N ILE A 71 9.02 0.77 9.01
CA ILE A 71 8.20 -0.44 9.06
C ILE A 71 7.54 -0.64 7.71
N GLN A 72 7.79 -1.79 7.10
CA GLN A 72 7.15 -2.20 5.87
C GLN A 72 6.00 -3.15 6.19
N LEU A 73 4.79 -2.80 5.77
CA LEU A 73 3.58 -3.55 6.01
C LEU A 73 3.22 -4.39 4.79
N ASP A 74 3.04 -5.70 4.97
CA ASP A 74 2.52 -6.60 3.94
C ASP A 74 1.03 -6.87 4.17
N LEU A 75 0.24 -6.83 3.10
CA LEU A 75 -1.19 -7.13 3.14
C LEU A 75 -1.46 -8.52 2.57
N SER A 76 -2.18 -9.34 3.33
CA SER A 76 -2.62 -10.65 2.87
C SER A 76 -3.73 -10.50 1.83
N ALA A 77 -3.51 -11.06 0.63
CA ALA A 77 -4.52 -11.12 -0.44
C ALA A 77 -5.22 -9.79 -0.77
N ALA A 78 -4.50 -8.66 -0.67
CA ALA A 78 -5.00 -7.30 -0.73
C ALA A 78 -6.06 -7.03 -1.82
N PHE A 79 -5.83 -7.54 -3.04
CA PHE A 79 -6.74 -7.34 -4.16
C PHE A 79 -7.99 -8.24 -4.12
N ASP A 80 -7.97 -9.32 -3.33
CA ASP A 80 -9.05 -10.31 -3.28
C ASP A 80 -10.07 -10.02 -2.19
N THR A 81 -9.71 -9.16 -1.23
CA THR A 81 -10.49 -8.88 -0.02
C THR A 81 -11.24 -7.54 -0.06
N ILE A 82 -11.15 -6.80 -1.17
CA ILE A 82 -11.85 -5.52 -1.33
C ILE A 82 -13.37 -5.73 -1.27
N ASP A 83 -14.03 -5.03 -0.33
CA ASP A 83 -15.49 -4.95 -0.30
C ASP A 83 -16.02 -4.01 -1.38
N SER A 84 -16.76 -4.55 -2.34
CA SER A 84 -17.28 -3.81 -3.49
C SER A 84 -18.21 -2.66 -3.05
N ARG A 85 -18.99 -2.81 -1.98
CA ARG A 85 -19.90 -1.75 -1.51
C ARG A 85 -19.11 -0.56 -1.00
N THR A 86 -18.10 -0.81 -0.18
CA THR A 86 -17.20 0.22 0.34
C THR A 86 -16.42 0.89 -0.80
N LEU A 87 -15.94 0.11 -1.77
CA LEU A 87 -15.26 0.64 -2.95
C LEU A 87 -16.15 1.64 -3.70
N PHE A 88 -17.36 1.23 -4.07
CA PHE A 88 -18.26 2.09 -4.85
C PHE A 88 -18.70 3.33 -4.07
N ALA A 89 -18.95 3.20 -2.77
CA ALA A 89 -19.24 4.35 -1.92
C ALA A 89 -18.08 5.36 -1.86
N ARG A 90 -16.81 4.88 -1.83
CA ARG A 90 -15.62 5.74 -1.92
C ARG A 90 -15.49 6.41 -3.26
N LEU A 91 -15.62 5.66 -4.34
CA LEU A 91 -15.55 6.20 -5.70
C LEU A 91 -16.55 7.35 -5.89
N GLU A 92 -17.76 7.19 -5.36
CA GLU A 92 -18.80 8.21 -5.45
C GLU A 92 -18.55 9.40 -4.52
N ARG A 93 -18.36 9.15 -3.21
CA ARG A 93 -18.32 10.21 -2.20
C ARG A 93 -16.98 10.94 -2.13
N SER A 94 -15.86 10.20 -2.28
CA SER A 94 -14.52 10.74 -2.10
C SER A 94 -13.89 11.19 -3.42
N PHE A 95 -14.27 10.58 -4.54
CA PHE A 95 -13.69 10.87 -5.86
C PHE A 95 -14.69 11.45 -6.85
N GLY A 96 -15.97 11.61 -6.48
CA GLY A 96 -17.01 12.21 -7.34
C GLY A 96 -17.34 11.39 -8.59
N LEU A 97 -17.02 10.11 -8.61
CA LEU A 97 -17.31 9.21 -9.71
C LEU A 97 -18.74 8.67 -9.58
N SER A 98 -19.68 9.24 -10.33
CA SER A 98 -21.12 8.92 -10.23
C SER A 98 -21.74 8.58 -11.57
N GLY A 99 -23.04 8.27 -11.58
CA GLY A 99 -23.83 8.06 -12.79
C GLY A 99 -23.29 6.95 -13.68
N THR A 100 -23.18 7.23 -14.98
CA THR A 100 -22.73 6.28 -16.00
C THR A 100 -21.31 5.78 -15.73
N VAL A 101 -20.40 6.65 -15.22
CA VAL A 101 -19.02 6.30 -14.91
C VAL A 101 -18.98 5.22 -13.84
N LEU A 102 -19.70 5.42 -12.73
CA LEU A 102 -19.76 4.45 -11.65
C LEU A 102 -20.44 3.14 -12.06
N SER A 103 -21.52 3.23 -12.83
CA SER A 103 -22.21 2.05 -13.38
C SER A 103 -21.31 1.23 -14.30
N TRP A 104 -20.48 1.91 -15.11
CA TRP A 104 -19.51 1.22 -15.95
C TRP A 104 -18.42 0.52 -15.13
N ILE A 105 -17.85 1.19 -14.10
CA ILE A 105 -16.88 0.56 -13.19
C ILE A 105 -17.50 -0.68 -12.52
N ARG A 106 -18.75 -0.59 -12.06
CA ARG A 106 -19.48 -1.73 -11.49
C ARG A 106 -19.53 -2.91 -12.47
N SER A 107 -19.85 -2.68 -13.72
CA SER A 107 -19.91 -3.74 -14.74
C SER A 107 -18.54 -4.38 -14.99
N CYS A 108 -17.44 -3.69 -14.71
CA CYS A 108 -16.08 -4.22 -14.82
C CYS A 108 -15.64 -5.03 -13.60
N VAL A 109 -16.19 -4.74 -12.42
CA VAL A 109 -15.82 -5.37 -11.15
C VAL A 109 -16.78 -6.50 -10.81
N ASP A 110 -18.09 -6.23 -10.90
CA ASP A 110 -19.12 -7.19 -10.52
C ASP A 110 -19.47 -8.12 -11.68
N GLY A 111 -19.74 -9.38 -11.34
CA GLY A 111 -20.29 -10.36 -12.27
C GLY A 111 -19.31 -11.00 -13.26
N ARG A 112 -18.08 -10.51 -13.36
CA ARG A 112 -17.08 -11.16 -14.22
C ARG A 112 -16.61 -12.47 -13.59
N ARG A 113 -16.58 -13.53 -14.41
CA ARG A 113 -16.13 -14.85 -13.99
C ARG A 113 -15.02 -15.36 -14.89
N GLN A 114 -14.09 -16.08 -14.30
CA GLN A 114 -13.00 -16.78 -14.98
C GLN A 114 -12.97 -18.26 -14.57
N PHE A 115 -12.38 -19.07 -15.39
CA PHE A 115 -12.13 -20.48 -15.09
C PHE A 115 -10.78 -20.87 -15.69
N VAL A 116 -10.15 -21.88 -15.10
CA VAL A 116 -8.95 -22.50 -15.65
C VAL A 116 -9.39 -23.63 -16.59
N ARG A 117 -8.80 -23.69 -17.77
CA ARG A 117 -9.01 -24.79 -18.73
C ARG A 117 -7.69 -25.50 -18.98
N LEU A 118 -7.69 -26.80 -18.79
CA LEU A 118 -6.56 -27.69 -19.09
C LEU A 118 -7.05 -28.81 -20.02
N GLY A 119 -6.79 -28.69 -21.30
CA GLY A 119 -7.33 -29.60 -22.32
C GLY A 119 -8.85 -29.58 -22.33
N LEU A 120 -9.48 -30.74 -22.05
CA LEU A 120 -10.94 -30.90 -21.96
C LEU A 120 -11.51 -30.56 -20.57
N PHE A 121 -10.66 -30.43 -19.55
CA PHE A 121 -11.09 -30.12 -18.18
C PHE A 121 -11.26 -28.61 -17.97
N LYS A 122 -12.31 -28.26 -17.25
CA LYS A 122 -12.65 -26.89 -16.89
C LYS A 122 -12.91 -26.81 -15.39
N SER A 123 -12.28 -25.86 -14.71
CA SER A 123 -12.54 -25.60 -13.29
C SER A 123 -13.91 -24.96 -13.08
N ASN A 124 -14.37 -24.91 -11.83
CA ASN A 124 -15.47 -24.04 -11.44
C ASN A 124 -15.13 -22.58 -11.77
N ALA A 125 -16.15 -21.79 -12.10
CA ALA A 125 -15.98 -20.37 -12.39
C ALA A 125 -15.78 -19.59 -11.09
N THR A 126 -14.72 -18.77 -11.03
CA THR A 126 -14.40 -17.86 -9.95
C THR A 126 -14.52 -16.41 -10.41
N VAL A 127 -14.54 -15.45 -9.48
CA VAL A 127 -14.57 -14.00 -9.81
C VAL A 127 -13.30 -13.64 -10.60
N CYS A 128 -13.47 -12.85 -11.66
CA CYS A 128 -12.38 -12.38 -12.51
C CYS A 128 -11.94 -10.97 -12.07
N LYS A 129 -10.63 -10.74 -11.99
CA LYS A 129 -10.08 -9.41 -11.72
C LYS A 129 -10.05 -8.55 -12.99
N SER A 130 -10.25 -7.26 -12.83
CA SER A 130 -10.21 -6.25 -13.89
C SER A 130 -8.80 -5.67 -14.05
N VAL A 131 -8.46 -5.10 -15.23
CA VAL A 131 -7.28 -4.24 -15.45
C VAL A 131 -7.35 -2.99 -14.56
N LEU A 132 -8.56 -2.57 -14.20
CA LEU A 132 -8.79 -1.47 -13.25
C LEU A 132 -8.38 -1.81 -11.81
N GLY A 133 -8.26 -3.10 -11.48
CA GLY A 133 -8.02 -3.59 -10.11
C GLY A 133 -6.93 -2.82 -9.36
N PRO A 134 -5.73 -2.67 -9.93
CA PRO A 134 -4.63 -1.96 -9.28
C PRO A 134 -4.95 -0.51 -8.91
N MET A 135 -5.54 0.26 -9.83
CA MET A 135 -5.95 1.63 -9.55
C MET A 135 -7.11 1.68 -8.54
N LEU A 136 -8.12 0.82 -8.70
CA LEU A 136 -9.25 0.77 -7.77
C LEU A 136 -8.79 0.41 -6.35
N PHE A 137 -7.79 -0.45 -6.22
CA PHE A 137 -7.16 -0.74 -4.93
C PHE A 137 -6.51 0.51 -4.33
N SER A 138 -5.72 1.26 -5.11
CA SER A 138 -5.10 2.50 -4.64
C SER A 138 -6.13 3.52 -4.17
N LEU A 139 -7.29 3.63 -4.84
CA LEU A 139 -8.40 4.49 -4.41
C LEU A 139 -9.11 3.93 -3.18
N TYR A 140 -9.19 2.60 -3.07
CA TYR A 140 -9.75 1.94 -1.90
C TYR A 140 -8.94 2.21 -0.64
N VAL A 141 -7.62 2.21 -0.72
CA VAL A 141 -6.74 2.43 0.44
C VAL A 141 -6.38 3.91 0.65
N ALA A 142 -6.76 4.81 -0.25
CA ALA A 142 -6.37 6.23 -0.16
C ALA A 142 -6.67 6.90 1.20
N PRO A 143 -7.79 6.63 1.90
CA PRO A 143 -8.08 7.26 3.19
C PRO A 143 -7.10 6.93 4.31
N ILE A 144 -6.20 5.96 4.13
CA ILE A 144 -5.18 5.64 5.13
C ILE A 144 -4.25 6.82 5.42
N ALA A 145 -4.05 7.70 4.45
CA ALA A 145 -3.27 8.92 4.64
C ALA A 145 -3.84 9.81 5.76
N ASP A 146 -5.18 9.93 5.82
CA ASP A 146 -5.85 10.70 6.87
C ASP A 146 -5.77 10.02 8.24
N VAL A 147 -5.70 8.68 8.25
CA VAL A 147 -5.51 7.89 9.49
C VAL A 147 -4.10 8.10 10.06
N ILE A 148 -3.08 8.18 9.21
CA ILE A 148 -1.67 8.33 9.61
C ILE A 148 -1.36 9.77 10.06
N LYS A 149 -1.94 10.75 9.38
CA LYS A 149 -1.65 12.18 9.55
C LYS A 149 -1.59 12.71 11.00
N PRO A 150 -2.49 12.29 11.92
CA PRO A 150 -2.47 12.80 13.30
C PRO A 150 -1.23 12.43 14.12
N PHE A 151 -0.47 11.41 13.72
CA PHE A 151 0.62 10.84 14.50
C PHE A 151 1.99 11.41 14.18
N ASN A 152 2.10 12.35 13.22
CA ASN A 152 3.37 12.86 12.71
C ASN A 152 4.33 11.75 12.21
N VAL A 153 3.77 10.62 11.78
CA VAL A 153 4.47 9.53 11.11
C VAL A 153 4.41 9.78 9.60
N GLN A 154 5.54 9.63 8.94
CA GLN A 154 5.59 9.69 7.48
C GLN A 154 5.18 8.34 6.90
N HIS A 155 4.68 8.36 5.67
CA HIS A 155 4.37 7.12 4.96
C HIS A 155 4.69 7.23 3.48
N ALA A 156 4.92 6.08 2.86
CA ALA A 156 4.97 5.92 1.42
C ALA A 156 4.14 4.70 1.03
N GLN A 157 3.48 4.77 -0.13
CA GLN A 157 2.73 3.64 -0.68
C GLN A 157 3.16 3.37 -2.11
N TYR A 158 3.29 2.09 -2.44
CA TYR A 158 3.43 1.60 -3.80
C TYR A 158 2.53 0.38 -3.99
N ALA A 159 1.38 0.58 -4.61
CA ALA A 159 0.30 -0.41 -4.70
C ALA A 159 -0.19 -0.85 -3.30
N ASP A 160 -0.01 -2.12 -2.97
CA ASP A 160 -0.31 -2.73 -1.68
C ASP A 160 0.81 -2.56 -0.64
N ASP A 161 2.03 -2.30 -1.09
CA ASP A 161 3.15 -2.03 -0.18
C ASP A 161 2.94 -0.69 0.53
N THR A 162 2.85 -0.72 1.86
CA THR A 162 2.72 0.46 2.70
C THR A 162 3.90 0.53 3.66
N GLN A 163 4.58 1.66 3.67
CA GLN A 163 5.72 1.94 4.53
C GLN A 163 5.36 3.05 5.50
N LEU A 164 5.62 2.84 6.78
CA LEU A 164 5.53 3.84 7.84
C LEU A 164 6.93 4.14 8.34
N TYR A 165 7.30 5.40 8.47
CA TYR A 165 8.62 5.76 8.98
C TYR A 165 8.60 7.05 9.79
N ILE A 166 9.48 7.12 10.79
CA ILE A 166 9.61 8.25 11.69
C ILE A 166 11.07 8.43 12.13
N ALA A 167 11.52 9.68 12.24
CA ALA A 167 12.78 9.99 12.88
C ALA A 167 12.69 9.72 14.39
N LEU A 168 13.70 9.03 14.93
CA LEU A 168 13.81 8.74 16.37
C LEU A 168 14.56 9.88 17.05
N ASP A 169 13.91 11.04 17.13
CA ASP A 169 14.48 12.29 17.66
C ASP A 169 14.08 12.58 19.12
N GLY A 170 13.34 11.68 19.75
CA GLY A 170 12.92 11.82 21.14
C GLY A 170 12.15 10.61 21.67
N ALA A 171 11.88 10.63 22.97
CA ALA A 171 11.19 9.54 23.68
C ALA A 171 9.77 9.25 23.15
N ASN A 172 9.13 10.24 22.52
CA ASN A 172 7.75 10.11 22.03
C ASN A 172 7.64 9.51 20.63
N SER A 173 8.73 9.51 19.83
CA SER A 173 8.70 9.04 18.44
C SER A 173 8.27 7.59 18.33
N ARG A 174 8.77 6.75 19.22
CA ARG A 174 8.41 5.32 19.26
C ARG A 174 6.93 5.13 19.59
N ARG A 175 6.45 5.85 20.61
CA ARG A 175 5.03 5.80 20.99
C ARG A 175 4.13 6.29 19.86
N ALA A 176 4.50 7.36 19.17
CA ALA A 176 3.77 7.87 18.01
C ALA A 176 3.70 6.83 16.88
N MET A 177 4.78 6.08 16.64
CA MET A 177 4.79 4.98 15.68
C MET A 177 3.84 3.85 16.11
N ASP A 178 3.88 3.44 17.39
CA ASP A 178 3.02 2.37 17.92
C ASP A 178 1.53 2.77 17.84
N ASP A 179 1.20 3.99 18.23
CA ASP A 179 -0.17 4.52 18.17
C ASP A 179 -0.66 4.62 16.71
N CYS A 180 0.19 5.12 15.80
CA CYS A 180 -0.08 5.18 14.37
C CYS A 180 -0.33 3.79 13.80
N PHE A 181 0.54 2.83 14.11
CA PHE A 181 0.39 1.47 13.64
C PHE A 181 -0.92 0.84 14.10
N ASN A 182 -1.28 1.01 15.38
CA ASN A 182 -2.54 0.49 15.91
C ASN A 182 -3.75 1.10 15.19
N ALA A 183 -3.72 2.39 14.87
CA ALA A 183 -4.76 3.05 14.09
C ALA A 183 -4.84 2.50 12.66
N VAL A 184 -3.69 2.31 12.00
CA VAL A 184 -3.57 1.73 10.64
C VAL A 184 -4.06 0.29 10.63
N HIS A 185 -3.64 -0.54 11.58
CA HIS A 185 -4.09 -1.93 11.70
C HIS A 185 -5.60 -2.02 11.88
N ARG A 186 -6.16 -1.23 12.81
CA ARG A 186 -7.60 -1.15 13.01
C ARG A 186 -8.33 -0.72 11.74
N TRP A 187 -7.81 0.28 11.05
CA TRP A 187 -8.41 0.77 9.81
C TRP A 187 -8.41 -0.32 8.73
N PHE A 188 -7.30 -1.04 8.53
CA PHE A 188 -7.25 -2.16 7.60
C PHE A 188 -8.29 -3.22 7.92
N THR A 189 -8.37 -3.64 9.19
CA THR A 189 -9.34 -4.65 9.65
C THR A 189 -10.78 -4.21 9.38
N LEU A 190 -11.13 -2.96 9.71
CA LEU A 190 -12.46 -2.40 9.45
C LEU A 190 -12.81 -2.29 7.96
N ASN A 191 -11.80 -2.28 7.10
CA ASN A 191 -11.96 -2.25 5.66
C ASN A 191 -11.74 -3.62 4.99
N GLY A 192 -11.81 -4.71 5.74
CA GLY A 192 -11.69 -6.06 5.22
C GLY A 192 -10.28 -6.44 4.72
N LEU A 193 -9.27 -5.64 5.06
CA LEU A 193 -7.87 -5.89 4.73
C LEU A 193 -7.16 -6.49 5.93
N SER A 194 -6.33 -7.51 5.72
CA SER A 194 -5.57 -8.18 6.77
C SER A 194 -4.09 -7.93 6.60
N LEU A 195 -3.44 -7.39 7.62
CA LEU A 195 -1.99 -7.34 7.71
C LEU A 195 -1.42 -8.75 7.89
N ASN A 196 -0.27 -8.97 7.31
CA ASN A 196 0.51 -10.18 7.48
C ASN A 196 1.74 -9.86 8.35
N PRO A 197 1.69 -10.11 9.68
CA PRO A 197 2.81 -9.80 10.57
C PRO A 197 4.08 -10.58 10.21
N ASP A 198 3.94 -11.83 9.74
CA ASP A 198 5.07 -12.70 9.41
C ASP A 198 5.86 -12.24 8.17
N LYS A 199 5.26 -11.39 7.35
CA LYS A 199 5.89 -10.78 6.18
C LYS A 199 6.14 -9.29 6.32
N SER A 200 5.66 -8.70 7.41
CA SER A 200 5.98 -7.31 7.72
C SER A 200 7.39 -7.23 8.29
N GLU A 201 8.14 -6.24 7.89
CA GLU A 201 9.54 -6.08 8.24
C GLU A 201 9.78 -4.72 8.89
N ALA A 202 10.74 -4.65 9.80
CA ALA A 202 11.16 -3.40 10.42
C ALA A 202 12.68 -3.24 10.34
N ILE A 203 13.14 -2.01 10.17
CA ILE A 203 14.57 -1.66 10.17
C ILE A 203 14.76 -0.31 10.84
N VAL A 204 15.87 -0.15 11.55
CA VAL A 204 16.35 1.14 12.04
C VAL A 204 17.56 1.54 11.20
N VAL A 205 17.42 2.62 10.44
CA VAL A 205 18.48 3.18 9.60
C VAL A 205 19.10 4.38 10.30
N GLY A 206 20.43 4.45 10.30
CA GLY A 206 21.16 5.58 10.89
C GLY A 206 22.67 5.37 10.85
N THR A 207 23.43 6.42 11.17
CA THR A 207 24.88 6.31 11.18
C THR A 207 25.39 5.34 12.25
N GLY A 208 26.42 4.57 11.94
CA GLY A 208 26.99 3.57 12.86
C GLY A 208 27.46 4.14 14.24
N ALA A 209 27.79 5.43 14.29
CA ALA A 209 28.08 6.12 15.54
C ALA A 209 26.86 6.26 16.44
N ARG A 210 25.67 6.56 15.86
CA ARG A 210 24.41 6.72 16.59
C ARG A 210 23.82 5.39 17.03
N GLN A 211 23.94 4.35 16.24
CA GLN A 211 23.49 3.01 16.64
C GLN A 211 24.19 2.53 17.91
N ARG A 212 25.45 2.90 18.12
CA ARG A 212 26.23 2.56 19.33
C ARG A 212 25.82 3.37 20.56
N GLN A 213 25.35 4.60 20.39
CA GLN A 213 25.03 5.51 21.51
C GLN A 213 23.63 5.32 22.09
N GLU A 214 22.63 4.97 21.28
CA GLU A 214 21.21 5.02 21.68
C GLU A 214 20.59 3.64 21.98
N GLY A 215 21.40 2.58 21.99
CA GLY A 215 20.95 1.22 22.21
C GLY A 215 20.25 0.58 21.00
N GLU A 216 20.22 -0.73 20.99
CA GLU A 216 19.64 -1.53 19.90
C GLU A 216 18.13 -1.68 20.12
N ILE A 217 17.34 -1.30 19.12
CA ILE A 217 15.91 -1.62 19.05
C ILE A 217 15.83 -2.99 18.41
N SER A 218 15.53 -4.02 19.16
CA SER A 218 15.48 -5.39 18.67
C SER A 218 14.12 -5.80 18.12
N THR A 219 13.05 -5.17 18.61
CA THR A 219 11.67 -5.52 18.22
C THR A 219 10.75 -4.31 18.21
N VAL A 220 9.72 -4.37 17.38
CA VAL A 220 8.61 -3.41 17.31
C VAL A 220 7.31 -4.18 17.55
N ALA A 221 6.47 -3.67 18.45
CA ALA A 221 5.17 -4.29 18.73
C ALA A 221 4.16 -3.83 17.67
N LEU A 222 3.53 -4.78 16.99
CA LEU A 222 2.57 -4.52 15.93
C LEU A 222 1.28 -5.33 16.16
N GLY A 223 0.19 -4.67 16.59
CA GLY A 223 -1.13 -5.31 16.73
C GLY A 223 -1.14 -6.58 17.60
N GLY A 224 -0.33 -6.63 18.65
CA GLY A 224 -0.16 -7.80 19.52
C GLY A 224 0.91 -8.80 19.05
N HIS A 225 1.51 -8.57 17.87
CA HIS A 225 2.67 -9.31 17.37
C HIS A 225 3.96 -8.53 17.60
N SER A 226 5.08 -9.23 17.73
CA SER A 226 6.41 -8.62 17.84
C SER A 226 7.17 -8.86 16.53
N ILE A 227 7.46 -7.77 15.80
CA ILE A 227 8.25 -7.84 14.58
C ILE A 227 9.71 -7.58 14.94
N PRO A 228 10.64 -8.49 14.58
CA PRO A 228 12.05 -8.28 14.80
C PRO A 228 12.56 -7.14 13.89
N VAL A 229 13.44 -6.30 14.44
CA VAL A 229 14.16 -5.30 13.65
C VAL A 229 15.31 -6.00 12.93
N SER A 230 15.27 -5.94 11.62
CA SER A 230 16.25 -6.58 10.75
C SER A 230 17.43 -5.64 10.47
N LYS A 231 18.60 -6.22 10.14
CA LYS A 231 19.77 -5.45 9.69
C LYS A 231 19.64 -4.98 8.24
N ALA A 232 18.79 -5.64 7.47
CA ALA A 232 18.48 -5.28 6.09
C ALA A 232 17.04 -5.66 5.77
N VAL A 233 16.36 -4.85 4.97
CA VAL A 233 15.02 -5.11 4.44
C VAL A 233 15.00 -4.92 2.93
N ARG A 234 14.14 -5.67 2.25
CA ARG A 234 13.97 -5.51 0.81
C ARG A 234 12.71 -4.71 0.51
N THR A 235 12.88 -3.53 -0.07
CA THR A 235 11.77 -2.65 -0.45
C THR A 235 11.82 -2.29 -1.92
N LEU A 236 10.73 -2.47 -2.65
CA LEU A 236 10.57 -2.16 -4.08
C LEU A 236 11.73 -2.70 -4.97
N GLY A 237 12.24 -3.90 -4.62
CA GLY A 237 13.31 -4.57 -5.38
C GLY A 237 14.73 -4.20 -4.96
N VAL A 238 14.93 -3.22 -4.08
CA VAL A 238 16.24 -2.80 -3.54
C VAL A 238 16.39 -3.29 -2.11
N THR A 239 17.60 -3.70 -1.71
CA THR A 239 17.91 -4.00 -0.32
C THR A 239 18.42 -2.73 0.36
N MET A 240 17.79 -2.35 1.45
CA MET A 240 18.19 -1.26 2.32
C MET A 240 18.79 -1.86 3.59
N ASP A 241 19.98 -1.44 3.96
CA ASP A 241 20.64 -1.85 5.20
C ASP A 241 20.52 -0.80 6.31
N SER A 242 20.95 -1.15 7.49
CA SER A 242 20.83 -0.30 8.69
C SER A 242 21.89 0.81 8.78
N THR A 243 22.93 0.82 7.89
CA THR A 243 24.07 1.76 7.93
C THR A 243 24.35 2.37 6.59
#